data_f9f040b7370b7401bb5a6e437049555f
#
_entry.id   f9f040b7370b7401bb5a6e437049555f
#
_cell.length_a   1.000
_cell.length_b   1.000
_cell.length_c   1.000
_cell.angle_alpha   90.00
_cell.angle_beta   90.00
_cell.angle_gamma   90.00
#
_symmetry.space_group_name_H-M   'P 1'
#
loop_
_entity.id
_entity.type
_entity.pdbx_description
1 polymer ?
#
loop_
_entity_poly.entity_id
_entity_poly.type
_entity_poly.pdbx_seq_one_letter_code
_entity_poly.pdbx_strand_id
1 'polypeptide(L)'
;MAIESPTRTVQPDATRPERSGPRQGSTIAVVVAVQAIALAVLVGYEGSLAGRAVRILALVAITAVAIRGLRTSAPWPGVVMVLLGTVGTVTGAGIGGVHLAKVGATTQAIAGLCALTTGAVLLVSGGITLTRSLPGWWRLLMIPGALGLLVFVLYPLTVAVNATNRPVTPLGPGRPSDHGLAYEDVVIRTVDDVHLSGWYVPSRNGAAVVVLHGAGSTRSAVLRHGTILARRGYGVLMPDTRGHGRSEGRAMDLGWYGDADIDAAVTFLAARPDVDPERIGLVGLSMGGEQAIAATGSDPRIKAVIAEGVTGMQAADHGWLPGGLNGAIERGLEWVQFEAVDLLTDASKPIPLRDAIRAAAPTPFLLIAGGATTDEADAGRWFRDAAPNNVDLWVVPGSGHTGALTADPGGWEARVTSTLDAALEETREG
;
A
#
# COMPACT_ATOMS: atom_id res chain seq x y z
N MET A 1 -51.48 61.83 59.95
CA MET A 1 -50.62 60.67 60.32
C MET A 1 -50.77 59.64 59.16
N ALA A 2 -49.90 59.78 58.19
CA ALA A 2 -49.88 58.96 56.98
C ALA A 2 -48.85 57.86 57.12
N ILE A 3 -49.22 56.60 56.94
CA ILE A 3 -48.32 55.48 57.03
C ILE A 3 -47.90 55.16 55.58
N GLU A 4 -46.65 55.40 55.24
CA GLU A 4 -46.04 54.96 53.97
C GLU A 4 -45.71 53.47 54.03
N SER A 5 -46.17 52.75 53.02
CA SER A 5 -45.78 51.38 52.80
C SER A 5 -44.53 51.29 51.92
N PRO A 6 -43.51 50.45 52.24
CA PRO A 6 -42.34 50.29 51.41
C PRO A 6 -42.55 49.54 50.17
N THR A 7 -42.26 50.12 49.03
CA THR A 7 -42.18 49.52 47.70
C THR A 7 -41.05 48.50 47.68
N ARG A 8 -41.42 47.24 47.41
CA ARG A 8 -40.53 46.09 47.19
C ARG A 8 -39.98 46.15 45.76
N THR A 9 -38.73 46.57 45.64
CA THR A 9 -37.95 46.47 44.38
C THR A 9 -37.71 45.04 44.06
N VAL A 10 -38.29 44.54 42.96
CA VAL A 10 -37.98 43.22 42.35
C VAL A 10 -36.61 43.38 41.64
N GLN A 11 -35.58 42.73 42.19
CA GLN A 11 -34.32 42.51 41.45
C GLN A 11 -34.58 41.58 40.24
N PRO A 12 -34.01 41.90 39.06
CA PRO A 12 -34.09 40.97 37.96
C PRO A 12 -33.19 39.76 38.25
N ASP A 13 -33.77 38.59 38.15
CA ASP A 13 -33.16 37.28 38.30
C ASP A 13 -32.03 37.14 37.26
N ALA A 14 -30.77 37.24 37.73
CA ALA A 14 -29.60 37.13 36.91
C ALA A 14 -29.27 35.65 36.69
N THR A 15 -29.14 35.30 35.44
CA THR A 15 -28.39 34.13 34.94
C THR A 15 -29.05 32.79 35.09
N ARG A 16 -30.05 32.51 34.21
CA ARG A 16 -30.16 31.18 33.65
C ARG A 16 -29.00 31.03 32.65
N PRO A 17 -28.14 30.01 32.78
CA PRO A 17 -27.20 29.70 31.69
C PRO A 17 -27.99 29.40 30.44
N GLU A 18 -27.74 30.13 29.37
CA GLU A 18 -28.24 29.80 28.02
C GLU A 18 -27.95 28.34 27.77
N ARG A 19 -28.98 27.52 27.72
CA ARG A 19 -28.87 26.18 27.19
C ARG A 19 -28.37 26.35 25.75
N SER A 20 -27.13 25.93 25.51
CA SER A 20 -26.56 25.84 24.19
C SER A 20 -27.58 25.12 23.29
N GLY A 21 -28.17 25.86 22.37
CA GLY A 21 -29.43 25.54 21.77
C GLY A 21 -29.40 24.38 20.76
N PRO A 22 -30.54 24.02 20.24
CA PRO A 22 -30.75 22.92 19.28
C PRO A 22 -29.93 23.01 17.98
N ARG A 23 -29.28 24.14 17.71
CA ARG A 23 -28.49 24.39 16.50
C ARG A 23 -27.19 23.57 16.41
N GLN A 24 -26.43 23.34 17.46
CA GLN A 24 -25.19 22.56 17.41
C GLN A 24 -25.43 21.07 17.16
N GLY A 25 -26.44 20.49 17.79
CA GLY A 25 -26.80 19.07 17.57
C GLY A 25 -27.28 18.80 16.13
N SER A 26 -27.98 19.75 15.49
CA SER A 26 -28.41 19.63 14.10
C SER A 26 -27.25 19.72 13.13
N THR A 27 -26.26 20.58 13.36
CA THR A 27 -25.07 20.72 12.49
C THR A 27 -24.22 19.45 12.50
N ILE A 28 -23.95 18.87 13.68
CA ILE A 28 -23.18 17.62 13.79
C ILE A 28 -23.93 16.46 13.11
N ALA A 29 -25.24 16.38 13.26
CA ALA A 29 -26.04 15.36 12.59
C ALA A 29 -25.96 15.47 11.05
N VAL A 30 -25.93 16.69 10.51
CA VAL A 30 -25.71 16.91 9.07
C VAL A 30 -24.32 16.47 8.64
N VAL A 31 -23.27 16.80 9.39
CA VAL A 31 -21.90 16.38 9.11
C VAL A 31 -21.78 14.85 9.08
N VAL A 32 -22.38 14.17 10.08
CA VAL A 32 -22.41 12.69 10.13
C VAL A 32 -23.17 12.11 8.94
N ALA A 33 -24.27 12.70 8.53
CA ALA A 33 -25.05 12.24 7.38
C ALA A 33 -24.26 12.42 6.07
N VAL A 34 -23.60 13.55 5.87
CA VAL A 34 -22.73 13.79 4.69
C VAL A 34 -21.59 12.80 4.65
N GLN A 35 -20.93 12.55 5.79
CA GLN A 35 -19.88 11.54 5.87
C GLN A 35 -20.41 10.13 5.55
N ALA A 36 -21.57 9.76 6.08
CA ALA A 36 -22.17 8.45 5.80
C ALA A 36 -22.48 8.26 4.31
N ILE A 37 -22.97 9.31 3.63
CA ILE A 37 -23.19 9.29 2.18
C ILE A 37 -21.88 9.13 1.43
N ALA A 38 -20.84 9.90 1.79
CA ALA A 38 -19.52 9.80 1.17
C ALA A 38 -18.93 8.39 1.34
N LEU A 39 -18.97 7.84 2.54
CA LEU A 39 -18.52 6.47 2.82
C LEU A 39 -19.36 5.42 2.06
N ALA A 40 -20.67 5.60 1.96
CA ALA A 40 -21.54 4.69 1.19
C ALA A 40 -21.18 4.66 -0.30
N VAL A 41 -20.82 5.80 -0.87
CA VAL A 41 -20.30 5.88 -2.25
C VAL A 41 -19.01 5.10 -2.39
N LEU A 42 -18.04 5.27 -1.47
CA LEU A 42 -16.75 4.61 -1.52
C LEU A 42 -16.87 3.09 -1.33
N VAL A 43 -17.65 2.65 -0.33
CA VAL A 43 -17.86 1.23 -0.01
C VAL A 43 -18.77 0.52 -1.02
N GLY A 44 -19.69 1.26 -1.66
CA GLY A 44 -20.63 0.74 -2.65
C GLY A 44 -20.06 0.62 -4.06
N TYR A 45 -18.86 1.10 -4.31
CA TYR A 45 -18.31 1.21 -5.67
C TYR A 45 -17.91 -0.14 -6.28
N GLU A 46 -17.43 -1.07 -5.46
CA GLU A 46 -16.87 -2.35 -5.93
C GLU A 46 -17.48 -3.58 -5.25
N GLY A 47 -17.28 -4.74 -5.89
CA GLY A 47 -17.71 -6.04 -5.40
C GLY A 47 -19.11 -6.46 -5.86
N SER A 48 -19.56 -7.64 -5.43
CA SER A 48 -20.87 -8.20 -5.76
C SER A 48 -22.02 -7.35 -5.22
N LEU A 49 -23.19 -7.42 -5.86
CA LEU A 49 -24.38 -6.67 -5.42
C LEU A 49 -24.76 -6.99 -3.97
N ALA A 50 -24.64 -8.26 -3.57
CA ALA A 50 -24.89 -8.71 -2.20
C ALA A 50 -23.89 -8.11 -1.20
N GLY A 51 -22.60 -8.14 -1.53
CA GLY A 51 -21.55 -7.55 -0.69
C GLY A 51 -21.71 -6.03 -0.51
N ARG A 52 -22.06 -5.31 -1.59
CA ARG A 52 -22.36 -3.87 -1.50
C ARG A 52 -23.55 -3.60 -0.59
N ALA A 53 -24.64 -4.37 -0.73
CA ALA A 53 -25.82 -4.22 0.11
C ALA A 53 -25.48 -4.45 1.59
N VAL A 54 -24.72 -5.50 1.93
CA VAL A 54 -24.29 -5.78 3.31
C VAL A 54 -23.45 -4.63 3.87
N ARG A 55 -22.46 -4.11 3.13
CA ARG A 55 -21.62 -3.00 3.58
C ARG A 55 -22.43 -1.71 3.79
N ILE A 56 -23.36 -1.39 2.88
CA ILE A 56 -24.23 -0.22 3.01
C ILE A 56 -25.15 -0.36 4.22
N LEU A 57 -25.75 -1.53 4.44
CA LEU A 57 -26.60 -1.79 5.61
C LEU A 57 -25.82 -1.68 6.92
N ALA A 58 -24.61 -2.22 6.96
CA ALA A 58 -23.72 -2.08 8.12
C ALA A 58 -23.37 -0.59 8.39
N LEU A 59 -23.07 0.18 7.36
CA LEU A 59 -22.80 1.61 7.48
C LEU A 59 -24.04 2.38 8.00
N VAL A 60 -25.23 2.08 7.50
CA VAL A 60 -26.49 2.67 7.98
C VAL A 60 -26.73 2.34 9.45
N ALA A 61 -26.54 1.07 9.85
CA ALA A 61 -26.66 0.65 11.24
C ALA A 61 -25.66 1.35 12.16
N ILE A 62 -24.39 1.41 11.78
CA ILE A 62 -23.32 2.13 12.52
C ILE A 62 -23.67 3.62 12.64
N THR A 63 -24.13 4.24 11.57
CA THR A 63 -24.52 5.65 11.57
C THR A 63 -25.71 5.92 12.50
N ALA A 64 -26.72 5.04 12.50
CA ALA A 64 -27.87 5.13 13.40
C ALA A 64 -27.47 5.00 14.87
N VAL A 65 -26.59 4.04 15.20
CA VAL A 65 -26.04 3.88 16.55
C VAL A 65 -25.22 5.11 16.97
N ALA A 66 -24.41 5.64 16.05
CA ALA A 66 -23.63 6.84 16.31
C ALA A 66 -24.51 8.07 16.57
N ILE A 67 -25.54 8.30 15.76
CA ILE A 67 -26.50 9.40 15.98
C ILE A 67 -27.21 9.24 17.33
N ARG A 68 -27.53 8.02 17.74
CA ARG A 68 -28.08 7.74 19.06
C ARG A 68 -27.07 8.08 20.18
N GLY A 69 -25.82 7.69 20.00
CA GLY A 69 -24.72 8.00 20.93
C GLY A 69 -24.48 9.51 21.11
N LEU A 70 -24.66 10.30 20.03
CA LEU A 70 -24.54 11.76 20.08
C LEU A 70 -25.62 12.44 20.96
N ARG A 71 -26.71 11.72 21.28
CA ARG A 71 -27.82 12.22 22.13
C ARG A 71 -27.66 11.83 23.60
N THR A 72 -26.61 11.12 23.95
CA THR A 72 -26.34 10.71 25.35
C THR A 72 -25.56 11.78 26.11
N SER A 73 -25.40 11.60 27.42
CA SER A 73 -24.59 12.50 28.25
C SER A 73 -23.10 12.32 27.97
N ALA A 74 -22.32 13.39 28.18
CA ALA A 74 -20.86 13.35 28.06
C ALA A 74 -20.25 12.23 28.94
N PRO A 75 -19.13 11.56 28.50
CA PRO A 75 -18.26 11.94 27.37
C PRO A 75 -18.61 11.28 26.01
N TRP A 76 -19.63 10.43 25.96
CA TRP A 76 -19.93 9.60 24.80
C TRP A 76 -20.05 10.34 23.46
N PRO A 77 -20.69 11.51 23.36
CA PRO A 77 -20.72 12.25 22.10
C PRO A 77 -19.31 12.57 21.54
N GLY A 78 -18.39 12.93 22.41
CA GLY A 78 -16.99 13.20 22.03
C GLY A 78 -16.29 11.96 21.51
N VAL A 79 -16.46 10.82 22.18
CA VAL A 79 -15.89 9.52 21.74
C VAL A 79 -16.43 9.11 20.38
N VAL A 80 -17.76 9.17 20.20
CA VAL A 80 -18.41 8.83 18.92
C VAL A 80 -17.91 9.73 17.79
N MET A 81 -17.78 11.04 18.02
CA MET A 81 -17.28 11.96 17.01
C MET A 81 -15.81 11.65 16.66
N VAL A 82 -14.95 11.31 17.63
CA VAL A 82 -13.56 10.93 17.37
C VAL A 82 -13.50 9.64 16.54
N LEU A 83 -14.28 8.61 16.87
CA LEU A 83 -14.31 7.36 16.12
C LEU A 83 -14.78 7.56 14.68
N LEU A 84 -15.91 8.25 14.49
CA LEU A 84 -16.40 8.57 13.15
C LEU A 84 -15.42 9.46 12.38
N GLY A 85 -14.85 10.45 13.08
CA GLY A 85 -13.85 11.34 12.51
C GLY A 85 -12.61 10.61 12.05
N THR A 86 -12.14 9.62 12.83
CA THR A 86 -11.04 8.73 12.44
C THR A 86 -11.35 7.98 11.15
N VAL A 87 -12.49 7.32 11.06
CA VAL A 87 -12.91 6.59 9.86
C VAL A 87 -12.98 7.51 8.64
N GLY A 88 -13.64 8.67 8.77
CA GLY A 88 -13.76 9.63 7.66
C GLY A 88 -12.41 10.20 7.23
N THR A 89 -11.54 10.52 8.17
CA THR A 89 -10.20 11.07 7.87
C THR A 89 -9.30 10.05 7.20
N VAL A 90 -9.23 8.83 7.73
CA VAL A 90 -8.42 7.73 7.19
C VAL A 90 -8.88 7.38 5.76
N THR A 91 -10.18 7.12 5.60
CA THR A 91 -10.74 6.75 4.28
C THR A 91 -10.61 7.90 3.29
N GLY A 92 -10.88 9.10 3.74
CA GLY A 92 -10.82 10.28 2.88
C GLY A 92 -9.40 10.66 2.45
N ALA A 93 -8.43 10.57 3.36
CA ALA A 93 -7.02 10.82 3.04
C ALA A 93 -6.44 9.70 2.15
N GLY A 94 -6.73 8.42 2.48
CA GLY A 94 -6.23 7.26 1.73
C GLY A 94 -6.78 7.18 0.29
N ILE A 95 -8.00 7.64 0.05
CA ILE A 95 -8.64 7.57 -1.28
C ILE A 95 -8.68 8.95 -1.96
N GLY A 96 -9.27 9.94 -1.30
CA GLY A 96 -9.65 11.21 -1.95
C GLY A 96 -8.47 11.97 -2.55
N GLY A 97 -7.42 12.18 -1.76
CA GLY A 97 -6.22 12.90 -2.20
C GLY A 97 -5.46 12.20 -3.32
N VAL A 98 -5.34 10.87 -3.21
CA VAL A 98 -4.59 10.05 -4.17
C VAL A 98 -5.34 9.95 -5.51
N HIS A 99 -6.66 9.72 -5.47
CA HIS A 99 -7.49 9.71 -6.68
C HIS A 99 -7.45 11.07 -7.38
N LEU A 100 -7.60 12.18 -6.64
CA LEU A 100 -7.54 13.52 -7.23
C LEU A 100 -6.19 13.78 -7.91
N ALA A 101 -5.08 13.40 -7.26
CA ALA A 101 -3.73 13.63 -7.78
C ALA A 101 -3.38 12.75 -8.99
N LYS A 102 -3.89 11.49 -9.03
CA LYS A 102 -3.52 10.50 -10.05
C LYS A 102 -4.46 10.46 -11.26
N VAL A 103 -5.77 10.59 -11.02
CA VAL A 103 -6.81 10.40 -12.06
C VAL A 103 -7.80 11.54 -12.15
N GLY A 104 -7.62 12.61 -11.37
CA GLY A 104 -8.45 13.82 -11.41
C GLY A 104 -9.73 13.71 -10.58
N ALA A 105 -10.71 14.59 -10.86
CA ALA A 105 -11.95 14.73 -10.09
C ALA A 105 -12.96 13.60 -10.40
N THR A 106 -12.67 12.40 -9.97
CA THR A 106 -13.57 11.23 -10.05
C THR A 106 -14.58 11.23 -8.90
N THR A 107 -15.60 10.37 -9.01
CA THR A 107 -16.58 10.16 -7.92
C THR A 107 -15.87 9.74 -6.63
N GLN A 108 -14.86 8.87 -6.70
CA GLN A 108 -14.07 8.44 -5.54
C GLN A 108 -13.25 9.60 -4.97
N ALA A 109 -12.65 10.44 -5.83
CA ALA A 109 -11.92 11.62 -5.37
C ALA A 109 -12.83 12.58 -4.60
N ILE A 110 -14.01 12.90 -5.14
CA ILE A 110 -14.98 13.81 -4.52
C ILE A 110 -15.52 13.22 -3.21
N ALA A 111 -15.98 11.98 -3.23
CA ALA A 111 -16.48 11.30 -2.02
C ALA A 111 -15.39 11.20 -0.95
N GLY A 112 -14.15 10.85 -1.33
CA GLY A 112 -13.01 10.82 -0.42
C GLY A 112 -12.71 12.18 0.21
N LEU A 113 -12.71 13.27 -0.56
CA LEU A 113 -12.52 14.61 -0.03
C LEU A 113 -13.67 15.07 0.89
N CYS A 114 -14.91 14.67 0.59
CA CYS A 114 -16.04 14.89 1.50
C CYS A 114 -15.87 14.10 2.81
N ALA A 115 -15.44 12.84 2.75
CA ALA A 115 -15.15 12.03 3.93
C ALA A 115 -14.01 12.62 4.77
N LEU A 116 -12.93 13.09 4.13
CA LEU A 116 -11.80 13.76 4.79
C LEU A 116 -12.24 15.01 5.53
N THR A 117 -12.97 15.89 4.85
CA THR A 117 -13.41 17.17 5.42
C THR A 117 -14.36 16.96 6.59
N THR A 118 -15.37 16.10 6.42
CA THR A 118 -16.34 15.79 7.48
C THR A 118 -15.67 15.03 8.64
N GLY A 119 -14.75 14.13 8.33
CA GLY A 119 -13.94 13.40 9.32
C GLY A 119 -13.10 14.35 10.18
N ALA A 120 -12.38 15.28 9.56
CA ALA A 120 -11.60 16.28 10.28
C ALA A 120 -12.46 17.18 11.19
N VAL A 121 -13.63 17.60 10.70
CA VAL A 121 -14.60 18.37 11.52
C VAL A 121 -15.06 17.55 12.73
N LEU A 122 -15.36 16.27 12.56
CA LEU A 122 -15.76 15.39 13.66
C LEU A 122 -14.63 15.14 14.65
N LEU A 123 -13.39 14.91 14.18
CA LEU A 123 -12.21 14.75 15.06
C LEU A 123 -12.00 15.98 15.93
N VAL A 124 -12.00 17.17 15.33
CA VAL A 124 -11.81 18.42 16.06
C VAL A 124 -12.96 18.66 17.06
N SER A 125 -14.20 18.50 16.60
CA SER A 125 -15.40 18.68 17.46
C SER A 125 -15.44 17.68 18.62
N GLY A 126 -15.08 16.42 18.33
CA GLY A 126 -14.96 15.36 19.33
C GLY A 126 -13.87 15.62 20.34
N GLY A 127 -12.69 16.02 19.87
CA GLY A 127 -11.55 16.41 20.73
C GLY A 127 -11.91 17.57 21.66
N ILE A 128 -12.56 18.62 21.14
CA ILE A 128 -13.03 19.75 21.94
C ILE A 128 -14.05 19.28 23.00
N THR A 129 -15.01 18.42 22.61
CA THR A 129 -16.03 17.89 23.51
C THR A 129 -15.41 17.05 24.62
N LEU A 130 -14.46 16.17 24.31
CA LEU A 130 -13.71 15.38 25.29
C LEU A 130 -12.90 16.26 26.22
N THR A 131 -12.16 17.23 25.69
CA THR A 131 -11.38 18.17 26.49
C THR A 131 -12.25 18.93 27.50
N ARG A 132 -13.45 19.34 27.08
CA ARG A 132 -14.41 20.03 27.99
C ARG A 132 -14.99 19.11 29.04
N SER A 133 -15.13 17.80 28.77
CA SER A 133 -15.65 16.83 29.74
C SER A 133 -14.62 16.35 30.75
N LEU A 134 -13.32 16.57 30.51
CA LEU A 134 -12.24 16.17 31.41
C LEU A 134 -11.99 17.19 32.48
N PRO A 135 -11.79 16.76 33.76
CA PRO A 135 -11.46 17.66 34.85
C PRO A 135 -9.99 18.09 34.86
N GLY A 136 -9.73 19.36 35.21
CA GLY A 136 -8.42 19.89 35.57
C GLY A 136 -7.25 19.51 34.66
N TRP A 137 -6.23 18.91 35.24
CA TRP A 137 -4.99 18.55 34.55
C TRP A 137 -5.10 17.42 33.51
N TRP A 138 -6.14 16.61 33.56
CA TRP A 138 -6.39 15.56 32.54
C TRP A 138 -6.52 16.13 31.14
N ARG A 139 -6.88 17.41 30.99
CA ARG A 139 -6.92 18.10 29.69
C ARG A 139 -5.55 18.14 29.01
N LEU A 140 -4.47 18.12 29.76
CA LEU A 140 -3.10 18.13 29.25
C LEU A 140 -2.80 16.80 28.48
N LEU A 141 -3.45 15.69 28.84
CA LEU A 141 -3.30 14.42 28.16
C LEU A 141 -3.96 14.40 26.77
N MET A 142 -4.81 15.38 26.45
CA MET A 142 -5.40 15.48 25.11
C MET A 142 -4.36 15.76 24.03
N ILE A 143 -3.26 16.47 24.33
CA ILE A 143 -2.20 16.74 23.36
C ILE A 143 -1.43 15.46 23.02
N PRO A 144 -0.82 14.73 23.96
CA PRO A 144 -0.15 13.47 23.64
C PRO A 144 -1.12 12.42 23.11
N GLY A 145 -2.38 12.41 23.58
CA GLY A 145 -3.41 11.52 23.02
C GLY A 145 -3.75 11.81 21.56
N ALA A 146 -3.86 13.08 21.16
CA ALA A 146 -4.07 13.45 19.76
C ALA A 146 -2.85 13.11 18.89
N LEU A 147 -1.63 13.33 19.41
CA LEU A 147 -0.40 12.94 18.73
C LEU A 147 -0.31 11.42 18.56
N GLY A 148 -0.64 10.66 19.62
CA GLY A 148 -0.71 9.20 19.56
C GLY A 148 -1.74 8.70 18.54
N LEU A 149 -2.94 9.31 18.51
CA LEU A 149 -3.96 9.01 17.50
C LEU A 149 -3.44 9.27 16.07
N LEU A 150 -2.77 10.41 15.87
CA LEU A 150 -2.21 10.76 14.56
C LEU A 150 -1.16 9.75 14.10
N VAL A 151 -0.19 9.43 14.96
CA VAL A 151 0.96 8.59 14.61
C VAL A 151 0.60 7.12 14.56
N PHE A 152 -0.13 6.59 15.56
CA PHE A 152 -0.34 5.16 15.72
C PHE A 152 -1.66 4.64 15.10
N VAL A 153 -2.56 5.54 14.71
CA VAL A 153 -3.84 5.14 14.11
C VAL A 153 -4.04 5.78 12.75
N LEU A 154 -4.07 7.10 12.66
CA LEU A 154 -4.40 7.77 11.41
C LEU A 154 -3.36 7.48 10.32
N TYR A 155 -2.07 7.57 10.65
CA TYR A 155 -1.00 7.35 9.67
C TYR A 155 -1.01 5.92 9.09
N PRO A 156 -0.84 4.84 9.88
CA PRO A 156 -0.77 3.49 9.33
C PRO A 156 -2.07 3.04 8.65
N LEU A 157 -3.24 3.40 9.20
CA LEU A 157 -4.51 3.07 8.55
C LEU A 157 -4.71 3.84 7.23
N THR A 158 -4.24 5.09 7.13
CA THR A 158 -4.30 5.84 5.86
C THR A 158 -3.44 5.18 4.81
N VAL A 159 -2.24 4.70 5.16
CA VAL A 159 -1.37 3.96 4.25
C VAL A 159 -2.03 2.66 3.79
N ALA A 160 -2.63 1.91 4.71
CA ALA A 160 -3.34 0.67 4.39
C ALA A 160 -4.53 0.91 3.44
N VAL A 161 -5.37 1.91 3.72
CA VAL A 161 -6.49 2.29 2.84
C VAL A 161 -5.98 2.74 1.48
N ASN A 162 -4.88 3.49 1.41
CA ASN A 162 -4.29 3.89 0.15
C ASN A 162 -3.80 2.69 -0.66
N ALA A 163 -3.08 1.77 -0.04
CA ALA A 163 -2.54 0.58 -0.71
C ALA A 163 -3.65 -0.29 -1.32
N THR A 164 -4.76 -0.45 -0.61
CA THR A 164 -5.89 -1.31 -1.00
C THR A 164 -6.96 -0.61 -1.86
N ASN A 165 -6.83 0.72 -2.08
CA ASN A 165 -7.79 1.50 -2.89
C ASN A 165 -7.09 2.44 -3.88
N ARG A 166 -5.84 2.17 -4.22
CA ARG A 166 -5.08 2.99 -5.14
C ARG A 166 -5.67 2.91 -6.55
N PRO A 167 -5.88 4.05 -7.26
CA PRO A 167 -6.34 4.02 -8.63
C PRO A 167 -5.29 3.40 -9.54
N VAL A 168 -5.73 2.72 -10.59
CA VAL A 168 -4.85 2.14 -11.60
C VAL A 168 -3.89 3.19 -12.14
N THR A 169 -2.59 2.93 -12.07
CA THR A 169 -1.58 3.81 -12.64
C THR A 169 -1.60 3.64 -14.16
N PRO A 170 -1.84 4.69 -14.96
CA PRO A 170 -1.83 4.58 -16.42
C PRO A 170 -0.47 4.14 -16.95
N LEU A 171 -0.49 3.36 -18.06
CA LEU A 171 0.74 2.96 -18.73
C LEU A 171 1.55 4.20 -19.13
N GLY A 172 2.82 4.24 -18.72
CA GLY A 172 3.76 5.30 -19.05
C GLY A 172 4.18 5.27 -20.54
N PRO A 173 4.93 6.26 -20.99
CA PRO A 173 5.43 6.35 -22.34
C PRO A 173 6.52 5.32 -22.65
N GLY A 174 6.78 5.10 -23.94
CA GLY A 174 7.81 4.20 -24.44
C GLY A 174 7.31 2.77 -24.65
N ARG A 175 7.96 2.06 -25.57
CA ARG A 175 7.72 0.66 -25.92
C ARG A 175 9.04 0.01 -26.38
N PRO A 176 9.14 -1.31 -26.39
CA PRO A 176 10.37 -1.98 -26.85
C PRO A 176 10.81 -1.62 -28.26
N SER A 177 9.87 -1.31 -29.17
CA SER A 177 10.18 -0.84 -30.53
C SER A 177 10.95 0.48 -30.57
N ASP A 178 10.78 1.36 -29.58
CA ASP A 178 11.52 2.63 -29.52
C ASP A 178 13.02 2.42 -29.25
N HIS A 179 13.37 1.21 -28.78
CA HIS A 179 14.73 0.74 -28.54
C HIS A 179 15.23 -0.24 -29.61
N GLY A 180 14.48 -0.38 -30.72
CA GLY A 180 14.84 -1.28 -31.82
C GLY A 180 14.60 -2.76 -31.55
N LEU A 181 13.75 -3.09 -30.56
CA LEU A 181 13.41 -4.48 -30.21
C LEU A 181 12.09 -4.88 -30.88
N ALA A 182 12.09 -6.02 -31.54
CA ALA A 182 10.85 -6.71 -31.92
C ALA A 182 10.20 -7.27 -30.63
N TYR A 183 8.89 -7.11 -30.50
CA TYR A 183 8.14 -7.56 -29.33
C TYR A 183 6.70 -7.90 -29.68
N GLU A 184 6.05 -8.59 -28.76
CA GLU A 184 4.62 -8.92 -28.81
C GLU A 184 3.90 -8.21 -27.65
N ASP A 185 2.73 -7.60 -27.90
CA ASP A 185 1.79 -7.28 -26.83
C ASP A 185 1.09 -8.58 -26.43
N VAL A 186 1.17 -8.93 -25.14
CA VAL A 186 0.64 -10.19 -24.62
C VAL A 186 -0.37 -9.96 -23.53
N VAL A 187 -1.31 -10.89 -23.39
CA VAL A 187 -2.25 -10.98 -22.28
C VAL A 187 -2.06 -12.33 -21.60
N ILE A 188 -1.82 -12.31 -20.31
CA ILE A 188 -1.55 -13.48 -19.48
C ILE A 188 -2.70 -13.63 -18.51
N ARG A 189 -3.28 -14.84 -18.43
CA ARG A 189 -4.40 -15.11 -17.52
C ARG A 189 -3.88 -15.77 -16.26
N THR A 190 -4.18 -15.18 -15.10
CA THR A 190 -3.85 -15.75 -13.79
C THR A 190 -4.82 -16.85 -13.39
N VAL A 191 -4.47 -17.63 -12.36
CA VAL A 191 -5.30 -18.71 -11.83
C VAL A 191 -6.66 -18.21 -11.29
N ASP A 192 -6.72 -16.98 -10.82
CA ASP A 192 -7.92 -16.30 -10.34
C ASP A 192 -8.63 -15.45 -11.42
N ASP A 193 -8.35 -15.74 -12.70
CA ASP A 193 -9.02 -15.18 -13.89
C ASP A 193 -8.80 -13.67 -14.11
N VAL A 194 -7.68 -13.12 -13.63
CA VAL A 194 -7.25 -11.76 -13.92
C VAL A 194 -6.37 -11.74 -15.16
N HIS A 195 -6.62 -10.78 -16.08
CA HIS A 195 -5.82 -10.62 -17.28
C HIS A 195 -4.70 -9.60 -17.05
N LEU A 196 -3.45 -10.07 -17.11
CA LEU A 196 -2.26 -9.22 -17.05
C LEU A 196 -1.82 -8.87 -18.47
N SER A 197 -1.62 -7.59 -18.72
CA SER A 197 -1.09 -7.08 -19.99
C SER A 197 0.42 -6.93 -19.90
N GLY A 198 1.14 -7.35 -20.94
CA GLY A 198 2.60 -7.31 -20.93
C GLY A 198 3.22 -7.06 -22.30
N TRP A 199 4.53 -6.85 -22.32
CA TRP A 199 5.37 -6.92 -23.51
C TRP A 199 6.28 -8.12 -23.42
N TYR A 200 6.32 -8.91 -24.47
CA TYR A 200 7.25 -10.02 -24.61
C TYR A 200 8.25 -9.77 -25.75
N VAL A 201 9.54 -9.78 -25.42
CA VAL A 201 10.62 -9.77 -26.40
C VAL A 201 11.13 -11.21 -26.52
N PRO A 202 11.13 -11.84 -27.72
CA PRO A 202 11.52 -13.23 -27.87
C PRO A 202 12.97 -13.53 -27.49
N SER A 203 13.19 -14.72 -26.92
CA SER A 203 14.50 -15.21 -26.55
C SER A 203 15.36 -15.56 -27.78
N ARG A 204 16.67 -15.36 -27.67
CA ARG A 204 17.66 -15.78 -28.67
C ARG A 204 18.69 -16.75 -28.11
N ASN A 205 18.70 -16.95 -26.80
CA ASN A 205 19.64 -17.85 -26.11
C ASN A 205 18.94 -18.95 -25.31
N GLY A 206 17.61 -19.08 -25.43
CA GLY A 206 16.81 -20.07 -24.71
C GLY A 206 16.47 -19.69 -23.26
N ALA A 207 17.16 -18.74 -22.62
CA ALA A 207 16.82 -18.26 -21.29
C ALA A 207 15.82 -17.11 -21.36
N ALA A 208 15.00 -16.94 -20.30
CA ALA A 208 14.05 -15.84 -20.21
C ALA A 208 13.98 -15.24 -18.81
N VAL A 209 13.54 -13.99 -18.74
CA VAL A 209 13.36 -13.28 -17.49
C VAL A 209 12.02 -12.54 -17.46
N VAL A 210 11.35 -12.55 -16.30
CA VAL A 210 10.25 -11.63 -16.01
C VAL A 210 10.84 -10.40 -15.35
N VAL A 211 10.52 -9.21 -15.87
CA VAL A 211 10.99 -7.93 -15.32
C VAL A 211 9.82 -7.17 -14.72
N LEU A 212 9.82 -7.04 -13.38
CA LEU A 212 8.71 -6.54 -12.56
C LEU A 212 8.95 -5.10 -12.12
N HIS A 213 7.94 -4.26 -12.27
CA HIS A 213 7.98 -2.86 -11.86
C HIS A 213 7.62 -2.66 -10.38
N GLY A 214 7.99 -1.50 -9.81
CA GLY A 214 7.65 -1.11 -8.44
C GLY A 214 6.21 -0.61 -8.27
N ALA A 215 5.83 -0.39 -7.02
CA ALA A 215 4.51 0.08 -6.60
C ALA A 215 4.11 1.39 -7.29
N GLY A 216 2.89 1.43 -7.82
CA GLY A 216 2.34 2.62 -8.48
C GLY A 216 3.08 3.03 -9.75
N SER A 217 3.80 2.10 -10.38
CA SER A 217 4.52 2.22 -11.64
C SER A 217 3.90 1.29 -12.70
N THR A 218 4.54 1.09 -13.84
CA THR A 218 4.08 0.20 -14.91
C THR A 218 5.27 -0.40 -15.64
N ARG A 219 5.02 -1.37 -16.54
CA ARG A 219 6.06 -1.99 -17.37
C ARG A 219 6.96 -1.01 -18.13
N SER A 220 6.49 0.21 -18.42
CA SER A 220 7.31 1.24 -19.07
C SER A 220 8.48 1.73 -18.18
N ALA A 221 8.35 1.66 -16.86
CA ALA A 221 9.43 2.06 -15.96
C ALA A 221 10.61 1.06 -15.95
N VAL A 222 10.35 -0.19 -16.27
CA VAL A 222 11.39 -1.24 -16.38
C VAL A 222 11.87 -1.48 -17.82
N LEU A 223 11.39 -0.69 -18.77
CA LEU A 223 11.73 -0.83 -20.19
C LEU A 223 13.25 -0.78 -20.44
N ARG A 224 13.98 0.11 -19.74
CA ARG A 224 15.44 0.20 -19.87
C ARG A 224 16.14 -1.08 -19.38
N HIS A 225 15.68 -1.64 -18.24
CA HIS A 225 16.18 -2.89 -17.69
C HIS A 225 15.95 -4.06 -18.68
N GLY A 226 14.69 -4.20 -19.15
CA GLY A 226 14.34 -5.21 -20.13
C GLY A 226 15.09 -5.06 -21.46
N THR A 227 15.35 -3.82 -21.89
CA THR A 227 16.13 -3.57 -23.13
C THR A 227 17.55 -4.09 -23.02
N ILE A 228 18.23 -3.90 -21.90
CA ILE A 228 19.59 -4.41 -21.66
C ILE A 228 19.60 -5.93 -21.74
N LEU A 229 18.68 -6.59 -21.05
CA LEU A 229 18.58 -8.05 -20.99
C LEU A 229 18.22 -8.64 -22.37
N ALA A 230 17.28 -8.04 -23.09
CA ALA A 230 16.91 -8.45 -24.45
C ALA A 230 18.10 -8.33 -25.43
N ARG A 231 18.94 -7.31 -25.30
CA ARG A 231 20.15 -7.17 -26.12
C ARG A 231 21.17 -8.26 -25.83
N ARG A 232 21.21 -8.80 -24.60
CA ARG A 232 22.03 -9.96 -24.21
C ARG A 232 21.46 -11.30 -24.71
N GLY A 233 20.27 -11.30 -25.30
CA GLY A 233 19.68 -12.48 -25.90
C GLY A 233 18.60 -13.15 -25.05
N TYR A 234 18.36 -12.71 -23.83
CA TYR A 234 17.27 -13.22 -23.00
C TYR A 234 15.92 -12.95 -23.64
N GLY A 235 14.97 -13.87 -23.51
CA GLY A 235 13.55 -13.59 -23.62
C GLY A 235 13.15 -12.67 -22.47
N VAL A 236 12.41 -11.61 -22.75
CA VAL A 236 12.04 -10.64 -21.71
C VAL A 236 10.54 -10.42 -21.67
N LEU A 237 9.92 -10.81 -20.56
CA LEU A 237 8.53 -10.51 -20.29
C LEU A 237 8.44 -9.34 -19.29
N MET A 238 7.79 -8.28 -19.69
CA MET A 238 7.52 -7.10 -18.86
C MET A 238 6.01 -6.97 -18.67
N PRO A 239 5.41 -7.59 -17.65
CA PRO A 239 3.98 -7.42 -17.36
C PRO A 239 3.72 -6.11 -16.60
N ASP A 240 2.54 -5.52 -16.78
CA ASP A 240 1.95 -4.73 -15.71
C ASP A 240 1.39 -5.70 -14.67
N THR A 241 1.78 -5.60 -13.42
CA THR A 241 1.15 -6.37 -12.34
C THR A 241 -0.30 -5.91 -12.16
N ARG A 242 -1.15 -6.73 -11.54
CA ARG A 242 -2.57 -6.37 -11.37
C ARG A 242 -2.76 -4.98 -10.74
N GLY A 243 -3.80 -4.28 -11.15
CA GLY A 243 -4.07 -2.91 -10.72
C GLY A 243 -3.13 -1.85 -11.28
N HIS A 244 -2.31 -2.17 -12.28
CA HIS A 244 -1.37 -1.23 -12.94
C HIS A 244 -1.50 -1.29 -14.46
N GLY A 245 -1.16 -0.21 -15.11
CA GLY A 245 -1.04 -0.10 -16.57
C GLY A 245 -2.30 -0.45 -17.33
N ARG A 246 -2.24 -1.56 -18.06
CA ARG A 246 -3.36 -2.14 -18.81
C ARG A 246 -3.85 -3.47 -18.26
N SER A 247 -3.29 -3.93 -17.16
CA SER A 247 -3.74 -5.12 -16.48
C SER A 247 -5.02 -4.87 -15.70
N GLU A 248 -5.83 -5.91 -15.58
CA GLU A 248 -7.00 -5.92 -14.73
C GLU A 248 -6.60 -5.91 -13.24
N GLY A 249 -7.59 -5.93 -12.37
CA GLY A 249 -7.40 -5.87 -10.94
C GLY A 249 -7.71 -4.50 -10.37
N ARG A 250 -7.89 -4.45 -9.07
CA ARG A 250 -8.45 -3.29 -8.39
C ARG A 250 -7.42 -2.29 -7.89
N ALA A 251 -6.44 -2.78 -7.16
CA ALA A 251 -5.46 -1.99 -6.45
C ALA A 251 -4.11 -2.71 -6.41
N MET A 252 -3.10 -2.07 -5.89
CA MET A 252 -1.80 -2.71 -5.79
C MET A 252 -1.69 -3.69 -4.61
N ASP A 253 -2.50 -3.52 -3.55
CA ASP A 253 -2.57 -4.34 -2.34
C ASP A 253 -1.16 -4.73 -1.80
N LEU A 254 -0.22 -3.77 -1.80
CA LEU A 254 1.21 -3.95 -1.46
C LEU A 254 1.91 -5.09 -2.23
N GLY A 255 1.39 -5.48 -3.38
CA GLY A 255 1.95 -6.58 -4.19
C GLY A 255 1.59 -7.98 -3.69
N TRP A 256 0.65 -8.14 -2.75
CA TRP A 256 0.31 -9.43 -2.14
C TRP A 256 -0.29 -10.46 -3.10
N TYR A 257 -0.73 -10.04 -4.27
CA TYR A 257 -1.11 -10.97 -5.36
C TYR A 257 0.09 -11.45 -6.21
N GLY A 258 1.32 -11.09 -5.82
CA GLY A 258 2.53 -11.37 -6.60
C GLY A 258 2.72 -12.82 -6.96
N ASP A 259 2.42 -13.74 -6.05
CA ASP A 259 2.57 -15.19 -6.30
C ASP A 259 1.70 -15.64 -7.48
N ALA A 260 0.43 -15.22 -7.57
CA ALA A 260 -0.47 -15.57 -8.68
C ALA A 260 -0.07 -14.89 -9.99
N ASP A 261 0.37 -13.63 -9.93
CA ASP A 261 0.78 -12.88 -11.12
C ASP A 261 2.09 -13.43 -11.70
N ILE A 262 3.04 -13.80 -10.84
CA ILE A 262 4.35 -14.36 -11.23
C ILE A 262 4.20 -15.81 -11.71
N ASP A 263 3.40 -16.65 -11.04
CA ASP A 263 3.10 -18.00 -11.51
C ASP A 263 2.56 -17.99 -12.95
N ALA A 264 1.62 -17.09 -13.23
CA ALA A 264 1.07 -16.92 -14.58
C ALA A 264 2.13 -16.43 -15.57
N ALA A 265 3.01 -15.50 -15.18
CA ALA A 265 4.09 -14.99 -16.02
C ALA A 265 5.15 -16.07 -16.33
N VAL A 266 5.54 -16.86 -15.32
CA VAL A 266 6.47 -17.99 -15.47
C VAL A 266 5.85 -19.09 -16.34
N THR A 267 4.58 -19.41 -16.13
CA THR A 267 3.82 -20.36 -16.95
C THR A 267 3.75 -19.92 -18.41
N PHE A 268 3.52 -18.63 -18.67
CA PHE A 268 3.54 -18.06 -20.01
C PHE A 268 4.92 -18.25 -20.67
N LEU A 269 6.01 -17.93 -19.96
CA LEU A 269 7.37 -18.09 -20.48
C LEU A 269 7.72 -19.56 -20.75
N ALA A 270 7.39 -20.46 -19.82
CA ALA A 270 7.66 -21.89 -19.94
C ALA A 270 6.92 -22.55 -21.13
N ALA A 271 5.82 -21.95 -21.59
CA ALA A 271 5.08 -22.41 -22.77
C ALA A 271 5.61 -21.84 -24.10
N ARG A 272 6.59 -20.94 -24.09
CA ARG A 272 7.14 -20.34 -25.32
C ARG A 272 8.10 -21.30 -26.03
N PRO A 273 8.01 -21.42 -27.34
CA PRO A 273 8.89 -22.34 -28.12
C PRO A 273 10.35 -21.88 -28.16
N ASP A 274 10.61 -20.62 -27.86
CA ASP A 274 11.92 -20.00 -27.83
C ASP A 274 12.53 -19.91 -26.40
N VAL A 275 11.87 -20.52 -25.40
CA VAL A 275 12.30 -20.51 -23.99
C VAL A 275 12.43 -21.95 -23.48
N ASP A 276 13.55 -22.23 -22.83
CA ASP A 276 13.74 -23.43 -22.03
C ASP A 276 13.07 -23.22 -20.66
N PRO A 277 12.07 -24.03 -20.27
CA PRO A 277 11.35 -23.87 -19.01
C PRO A 277 12.24 -24.01 -17.76
N GLU A 278 13.42 -24.63 -17.88
CA GLU A 278 14.41 -24.72 -16.79
C GLU A 278 15.37 -23.50 -16.72
N ARG A 279 15.15 -22.47 -17.55
CA ARG A 279 16.05 -21.32 -17.68
C ARG A 279 15.29 -19.99 -17.53
N ILE A 280 14.47 -19.89 -16.47
CA ILE A 280 13.65 -18.71 -16.17
C ILE A 280 14.15 -18.02 -14.91
N GLY A 281 14.39 -16.71 -15.00
CA GLY A 281 14.76 -15.85 -13.89
C GLY A 281 13.79 -14.68 -13.67
N LEU A 282 13.91 -14.00 -12.54
CA LEU A 282 13.14 -12.79 -12.20
C LEU A 282 14.06 -11.61 -11.97
N VAL A 283 13.64 -10.43 -12.42
CA VAL A 283 14.26 -9.14 -12.10
C VAL A 283 13.16 -8.20 -11.62
N GLY A 284 13.24 -7.73 -10.38
CA GLY A 284 12.19 -6.90 -9.79
C GLY A 284 12.72 -5.64 -9.11
N LEU A 285 11.96 -4.55 -9.24
CA LEU A 285 12.25 -3.28 -8.60
C LEU A 285 11.25 -3.00 -7.48
N SER A 286 11.72 -2.68 -6.26
CA SER A 286 10.86 -2.34 -5.11
C SER A 286 9.83 -3.44 -4.86
N MET A 287 8.53 -3.14 -4.84
CA MET A 287 7.45 -4.12 -4.75
C MET A 287 7.63 -5.32 -5.71
N GLY A 288 8.07 -5.08 -6.96
CA GLY A 288 8.34 -6.16 -7.91
C GLY A 288 9.51 -7.06 -7.48
N GLY A 289 10.50 -6.53 -6.77
CA GLY A 289 11.58 -7.31 -6.19
C GLY A 289 11.12 -8.15 -5.00
N GLU A 290 10.27 -7.58 -4.15
CA GLU A 290 9.66 -8.28 -3.02
C GLU A 290 8.76 -9.42 -3.50
N GLN A 291 7.92 -9.17 -4.52
CA GLN A 291 7.11 -10.19 -5.18
C GLN A 291 7.97 -11.32 -5.78
N ALA A 292 9.09 -10.95 -6.44
CA ALA A 292 10.00 -11.94 -7.01
C ALA A 292 10.61 -12.86 -5.94
N ILE A 293 11.03 -12.30 -4.80
CA ILE A 293 11.56 -13.09 -3.68
C ILE A 293 10.47 -14.01 -3.12
N ALA A 294 9.27 -13.48 -2.84
CA ALA A 294 8.18 -14.26 -2.25
C ALA A 294 7.79 -15.46 -3.13
N ALA A 295 7.53 -15.21 -4.43
CA ALA A 295 7.14 -16.24 -5.39
C ALA A 295 8.17 -17.36 -5.53
N THR A 296 9.48 -17.03 -5.46
CA THR A 296 10.55 -18.02 -5.60
C THR A 296 10.55 -19.04 -4.45
N GLY A 297 10.02 -18.69 -3.27
CA GLY A 297 9.89 -19.62 -2.15
C GLY A 297 8.93 -20.80 -2.41
N SER A 298 8.04 -20.67 -3.39
CA SER A 298 7.03 -21.68 -3.73
C SER A 298 7.12 -22.19 -5.17
N ASP A 299 7.84 -21.51 -6.07
CA ASP A 299 7.95 -21.89 -7.48
C ASP A 299 9.38 -22.31 -7.87
N PRO A 300 9.68 -23.62 -7.93
CA PRO A 300 11.01 -24.15 -8.25
C PRO A 300 11.43 -23.91 -9.72
N ARG A 301 10.53 -23.45 -10.61
CA ARG A 301 10.87 -23.08 -11.99
C ARG A 301 11.71 -21.81 -12.06
N ILE A 302 11.72 -21.00 -10.99
CA ILE A 302 12.50 -19.78 -10.90
C ILE A 302 13.93 -20.13 -10.48
N LYS A 303 14.90 -19.86 -11.36
CA LYS A 303 16.29 -20.28 -11.17
C LYS A 303 17.23 -19.15 -10.72
N ALA A 304 16.81 -17.90 -10.83
CA ALA A 304 17.58 -16.75 -10.34
C ALA A 304 16.65 -15.58 -10.00
N VAL A 305 17.01 -14.78 -9.01
CA VAL A 305 16.29 -13.56 -8.63
C VAL A 305 17.24 -12.38 -8.49
N ILE A 306 16.91 -11.30 -9.19
CA ILE A 306 17.53 -9.99 -9.00
C ILE A 306 16.48 -9.08 -8.38
N ALA A 307 16.71 -8.56 -7.18
CA ALA A 307 15.74 -7.73 -6.48
C ALA A 307 16.42 -6.42 -6.02
N GLU A 308 15.93 -5.30 -6.54
CA GLU A 308 16.47 -3.97 -6.25
C GLU A 308 15.50 -3.16 -5.39
N GLY A 309 16.01 -2.55 -4.30
CA GLY A 309 15.26 -1.63 -3.45
C GLY A 309 14.23 -2.32 -2.57
N VAL A 310 14.50 -3.52 -2.05
CA VAL A 310 13.58 -4.29 -1.22
C VAL A 310 13.77 -3.99 0.26
N THR A 311 12.66 -3.80 0.99
CA THR A 311 12.67 -3.56 2.43
C THR A 311 11.72 -4.48 3.21
N GLY A 312 10.69 -5.03 2.53
CA GLY A 312 9.73 -5.98 3.09
C GLY A 312 8.30 -5.71 2.67
N MET A 313 7.50 -6.76 2.56
CA MET A 313 6.11 -6.70 2.13
C MET A 313 5.11 -7.11 3.21
N GLN A 314 5.59 -7.43 4.42
CA GLN A 314 4.77 -7.69 5.60
C GLN A 314 5.54 -7.37 6.90
N ALA A 315 4.84 -7.30 8.03
CA ALA A 315 5.43 -6.91 9.31
C ALA A 315 6.63 -7.77 9.74
N ALA A 316 6.62 -9.08 9.45
CA ALA A 316 7.72 -9.98 9.78
C ALA A 316 9.01 -9.68 8.99
N ASP A 317 8.94 -8.94 7.90
CA ASP A 317 10.11 -8.57 7.09
C ASP A 317 10.90 -7.40 7.67
N HIS A 318 10.39 -6.72 8.69
CA HIS A 318 11.01 -5.52 9.28
C HIS A 318 11.87 -5.80 10.52
N GLY A 319 12.42 -7.04 10.62
CA GLY A 319 13.36 -7.41 11.68
C GLY A 319 14.71 -6.69 11.61
N TRP A 320 15.04 -6.07 10.49
CA TRP A 320 16.22 -5.24 10.29
C TRP A 320 16.14 -3.87 10.97
N LEU A 321 14.94 -3.41 11.33
CA LEU A 321 14.76 -2.14 12.04
C LEU A 321 15.55 -2.13 13.36
N PRO A 322 16.11 -0.96 13.75
CA PRO A 322 17.04 -0.87 14.88
C PRO A 322 16.42 -1.37 16.18
N GLY A 323 17.27 -1.77 17.11
CA GLY A 323 16.86 -2.08 18.49
C GLY A 323 16.41 -0.84 19.27
N GLY A 324 15.86 -1.04 20.48
CA GLY A 324 15.43 0.03 21.36
C GLY A 324 14.04 0.57 21.05
N LEU A 325 13.70 1.75 21.67
CA LEU A 325 12.36 2.31 21.62
C LEU A 325 11.93 2.75 20.21
N ASN A 326 12.82 3.40 19.46
CA ASN A 326 12.49 3.89 18.13
C ASN A 326 12.12 2.73 17.18
N GLY A 327 12.97 1.71 17.08
CA GLY A 327 12.65 0.58 16.25
C GLY A 327 11.46 -0.26 16.75
N ALA A 328 11.17 -0.25 18.06
CA ALA A 328 9.95 -0.86 18.58
C ALA A 328 8.70 -0.10 18.13
N ILE A 329 8.76 1.25 18.09
CA ILE A 329 7.69 2.10 17.57
C ILE A 329 7.49 1.84 16.07
N GLU A 330 8.56 1.84 15.29
CA GLU A 330 8.52 1.61 13.84
C GLU A 330 7.92 0.23 13.53
N ARG A 331 8.40 -0.84 14.17
CA ARG A 331 7.81 -2.20 14.04
C ARG A 331 6.33 -2.23 14.43
N GLY A 332 5.93 -1.46 15.45
CA GLY A 332 4.53 -1.35 15.85
C GLY A 332 3.67 -0.68 14.78
N LEU A 333 4.18 0.38 14.14
CA LEU A 333 3.50 1.08 13.04
C LEU A 333 3.36 0.16 11.81
N GLU A 334 4.44 -0.51 11.43
CA GLU A 334 4.43 -1.49 10.33
C GLU A 334 3.44 -2.62 10.61
N TRP A 335 3.44 -3.16 11.83
CA TRP A 335 2.48 -4.19 12.21
C TRP A 335 1.03 -3.71 12.05
N VAL A 336 0.67 -2.54 12.57
CA VAL A 336 -0.69 -1.97 12.42
C VAL A 336 -1.05 -1.77 10.95
N GLN A 337 -0.11 -1.28 10.14
CA GLN A 337 -0.32 -1.05 8.72
C GLN A 337 -0.60 -2.35 7.96
N PHE A 338 0.25 -3.37 8.13
CA PHE A 338 0.11 -4.64 7.41
C PHE A 338 -1.10 -5.45 7.88
N GLU A 339 -1.43 -5.46 9.19
CA GLU A 339 -2.66 -6.10 9.67
C GLU A 339 -3.91 -5.37 9.16
N ALA A 340 -3.86 -4.05 9.00
CA ALA A 340 -4.96 -3.30 8.37
C ALA A 340 -5.08 -3.63 6.88
N VAL A 341 -3.97 -3.81 6.15
CA VAL A 341 -4.01 -4.28 4.75
C VAL A 341 -4.64 -5.67 4.66
N ASP A 342 -4.24 -6.61 5.53
CA ASP A 342 -4.79 -7.96 5.60
C ASP A 342 -6.32 -7.98 5.78
N LEU A 343 -6.85 -7.04 6.56
CA LEU A 343 -8.29 -6.86 6.75
C LEU A 343 -9.02 -6.20 5.57
N LEU A 344 -8.30 -5.48 4.71
CA LEU A 344 -8.88 -4.67 3.63
C LEU A 344 -8.70 -5.28 2.24
N THR A 345 -7.83 -6.28 2.09
CA THR A 345 -7.58 -7.00 0.84
C THR A 345 -8.18 -8.40 0.87
N ASP A 346 -8.46 -8.94 -0.32
CA ASP A 346 -8.80 -10.36 -0.50
C ASP A 346 -7.55 -11.22 -0.82
N ALA A 347 -6.36 -10.56 -0.95
CA ALA A 347 -5.09 -11.26 -1.19
C ALA A 347 -4.64 -12.04 0.06
N SER A 348 -4.07 -13.20 -0.13
CA SER A 348 -3.42 -13.93 0.96
C SER A 348 -2.15 -13.20 1.41
N LYS A 349 -1.94 -13.10 2.72
CA LYS A 349 -0.69 -12.57 3.27
C LYS A 349 0.48 -13.41 2.75
N PRO A 350 1.50 -12.82 2.09
CA PRO A 350 2.63 -13.55 1.57
C PRO A 350 3.49 -14.14 2.70
N ILE A 351 4.27 -15.17 2.38
CA ILE A 351 5.26 -15.69 3.34
C ILE A 351 6.35 -14.64 3.61
N PRO A 352 6.97 -14.61 4.80
CA PRO A 352 8.09 -13.71 5.08
C PRO A 352 9.22 -13.90 4.05
N LEU A 353 9.79 -12.80 3.54
CA LEU A 353 10.82 -12.86 2.51
C LEU A 353 12.04 -13.69 2.91
N ARG A 354 12.44 -13.66 4.18
CA ARG A 354 13.52 -14.52 4.69
C ARG A 354 13.19 -16.01 4.61
N ASP A 355 11.94 -16.37 4.81
CA ASP A 355 11.50 -17.76 4.73
C ASP A 355 11.41 -18.20 3.26
N ALA A 356 10.97 -17.30 2.36
CA ALA A 356 11.02 -17.52 0.92
C ALA A 356 12.46 -17.76 0.43
N ILE A 357 13.41 -16.92 0.83
CA ILE A 357 14.84 -17.07 0.49
C ILE A 357 15.39 -18.42 0.98
N ARG A 358 15.05 -18.84 2.20
CA ARG A 358 15.47 -20.15 2.73
C ARG A 358 14.86 -21.31 1.98
N ALA A 359 13.57 -21.22 1.68
CA ALA A 359 12.82 -22.27 0.98
C ALA A 359 13.31 -22.44 -0.47
N ALA A 360 13.74 -21.35 -1.11
CA ALA A 360 14.22 -21.34 -2.48
C ALA A 360 15.66 -21.87 -2.65
N ALA A 361 16.40 -22.13 -1.57
CA ALA A 361 17.78 -22.62 -1.71
C ALA A 361 17.85 -23.90 -2.56
N PRO A 362 18.79 -24.02 -3.52
CA PRO A 362 19.97 -23.21 -3.73
C PRO A 362 19.85 -22.04 -4.74
N THR A 363 18.65 -21.60 -5.09
CA THR A 363 18.47 -20.48 -6.06
C THR A 363 19.29 -19.26 -5.66
N PRO A 364 20.11 -18.69 -6.57
CA PRO A 364 20.87 -17.48 -6.29
C PRO A 364 19.99 -16.22 -6.31
N PHE A 365 20.28 -15.32 -5.37
CA PHE A 365 19.68 -14.01 -5.26
C PHE A 365 20.78 -12.93 -5.35
N LEU A 366 20.56 -11.92 -6.19
CA LEU A 366 21.30 -10.66 -6.14
C LEU A 366 20.39 -9.56 -5.59
N LEU A 367 20.62 -9.13 -4.36
CA LEU A 367 19.96 -7.98 -3.78
C LEU A 367 20.76 -6.71 -4.12
N ILE A 368 20.08 -5.69 -4.63
CA ILE A 368 20.68 -4.41 -4.99
C ILE A 368 20.03 -3.34 -4.13
N ALA A 369 20.86 -2.60 -3.37
CA ALA A 369 20.40 -1.56 -2.46
C ALA A 369 20.98 -0.20 -2.84
N GLY A 370 20.18 0.85 -2.75
CA GLY A 370 20.61 2.21 -2.92
C GLY A 370 21.49 2.69 -1.74
N GLY A 371 22.71 3.15 -2.02
CA GLY A 371 23.63 3.61 -0.97
C GLY A 371 23.24 4.93 -0.31
N ALA A 372 22.33 5.69 -0.92
CA ALA A 372 21.70 6.87 -0.30
C ALA A 372 20.44 6.53 0.52
N THR A 373 19.99 5.28 0.52
CA THR A 373 18.82 4.75 1.22
C THR A 373 19.31 3.74 2.27
N THR A 374 19.54 4.18 3.50
CA THR A 374 20.13 3.34 4.57
C THR A 374 19.29 2.10 4.85
N ASP A 375 17.97 2.23 4.82
CA ASP A 375 17.00 1.17 5.09
C ASP A 375 17.15 -0.02 4.13
N GLU A 376 17.37 0.24 2.84
CA GLU A 376 17.58 -0.82 1.84
C GLU A 376 18.86 -1.64 2.11
N ALA A 377 19.93 -0.96 2.52
CA ALA A 377 21.19 -1.64 2.84
C ALA A 377 21.08 -2.48 4.13
N ASP A 378 20.34 -1.99 5.14
CA ASP A 378 20.10 -2.72 6.38
C ASP A 378 19.15 -3.92 6.15
N ALA A 379 18.07 -3.74 5.41
CA ALA A 379 17.18 -4.80 4.98
C ALA A 379 17.91 -5.85 4.13
N GLY A 380 18.71 -5.41 3.15
CA GLY A 380 19.52 -6.29 2.30
C GLY A 380 20.48 -7.16 3.08
N ARG A 381 21.18 -6.61 4.09
CA ARG A 381 22.03 -7.40 5.00
C ARG A 381 21.21 -8.44 5.76
N TRP A 382 20.08 -8.04 6.30
CA TRP A 382 19.22 -8.91 7.07
C TRP A 382 18.60 -10.03 6.22
N PHE A 383 18.22 -9.75 4.97
CA PHE A 383 17.77 -10.78 4.02
C PHE A 383 18.88 -11.72 3.61
N ARG A 384 20.08 -11.20 3.31
CA ARG A 384 21.26 -12.02 2.98
C ARG A 384 21.58 -13.02 4.09
N ASP A 385 21.48 -12.61 5.35
CA ASP A 385 21.75 -13.47 6.49
C ASP A 385 20.75 -14.62 6.66
N ALA A 386 19.69 -14.68 5.85
CA ALA A 386 18.77 -15.84 5.79
C ALA A 386 19.41 -17.04 5.08
N ALA A 387 20.18 -16.81 4.00
CA ALA A 387 20.89 -17.82 3.22
C ALA A 387 22.18 -17.21 2.63
N PRO A 388 23.23 -17.00 3.42
CA PRO A 388 24.40 -16.19 3.01
C PRO A 388 25.23 -16.81 1.85
N ASN A 389 25.04 -18.10 1.58
CA ASN A 389 25.70 -18.78 0.46
C ASN A 389 24.95 -18.59 -0.87
N ASN A 390 23.70 -18.14 -0.82
CA ASN A 390 22.82 -18.01 -1.99
C ASN A 390 22.45 -16.55 -2.29
N VAL A 391 22.75 -15.63 -1.39
CA VAL A 391 22.35 -14.23 -1.49
C VAL A 391 23.56 -13.33 -1.52
N ASP A 392 23.76 -12.68 -2.66
CA ASP A 392 24.71 -11.58 -2.81
C ASP A 392 24.01 -10.24 -2.56
N LEU A 393 24.72 -9.31 -1.92
CA LEU A 393 24.24 -7.94 -1.69
C LEU A 393 25.20 -6.95 -2.33
N TRP A 394 24.67 -6.13 -3.23
CA TRP A 394 25.38 -5.01 -3.82
C TRP A 394 24.74 -3.68 -3.38
N VAL A 395 25.47 -2.91 -2.56
CA VAL A 395 25.10 -1.55 -2.19
C VAL A 395 25.74 -0.58 -3.19
N VAL A 396 24.90 0.17 -3.92
CA VAL A 396 25.36 1.09 -4.98
C VAL A 396 25.59 2.47 -4.41
N PRO A 397 26.84 2.96 -4.33
CA PRO A 397 27.13 4.25 -3.74
C PRO A 397 26.40 5.40 -4.43
N GLY A 398 25.76 6.28 -3.64
CA GLY A 398 25.04 7.45 -4.14
C GLY A 398 23.72 7.17 -4.90
N SER A 399 23.36 5.90 -5.09
CA SER A 399 22.07 5.55 -5.67
C SER A 399 20.95 5.78 -4.66
N GLY A 400 19.84 6.35 -5.11
CA GLY A 400 18.56 6.34 -4.40
C GLY A 400 17.77 5.04 -4.66
N HIS A 401 16.53 5.03 -4.18
CA HIS A 401 15.61 3.90 -4.34
C HIS A 401 15.46 3.48 -5.82
N THR A 402 15.74 2.19 -6.12
CA THR A 402 15.70 1.62 -7.48
C THR A 402 16.50 2.40 -8.53
N GLY A 403 17.58 3.07 -8.12
CA GLY A 403 18.38 3.94 -8.97
C GLY A 403 19.69 3.34 -9.46
N ALA A 404 20.00 2.08 -9.19
CA ALA A 404 21.28 1.46 -9.46
C ALA A 404 21.65 1.50 -10.96
N LEU A 405 20.73 1.17 -11.85
CA LEU A 405 20.95 1.24 -13.30
C LEU A 405 21.26 2.66 -13.79
N THR A 406 20.82 3.69 -13.08
CA THR A 406 21.10 5.09 -13.43
C THR A 406 22.44 5.53 -12.85
N ALA A 407 22.74 5.11 -11.63
CA ALA A 407 23.96 5.50 -10.92
C ALA A 407 25.20 4.78 -11.45
N ASP A 408 25.10 3.48 -11.74
CA ASP A 408 26.18 2.65 -12.29
C ASP A 408 25.63 1.68 -13.35
N PRO A 409 25.40 2.15 -14.59
CA PRO A 409 24.87 1.32 -15.68
C PRO A 409 25.74 0.10 -15.99
N GLY A 410 27.06 0.28 -16.00
CA GLY A 410 28.01 -0.78 -16.30
C GLY A 410 28.06 -1.84 -15.21
N GLY A 411 28.10 -1.42 -13.96
CA GLY A 411 28.07 -2.31 -12.81
C GLY A 411 26.77 -3.06 -12.70
N TRP A 412 25.62 -2.41 -13.00
CA TRP A 412 24.31 -3.06 -13.02
C TRP A 412 24.27 -4.15 -14.09
N GLU A 413 24.61 -3.82 -15.33
CA GLU A 413 24.63 -4.78 -16.44
C GLU A 413 25.54 -5.97 -16.13
N ALA A 414 26.78 -5.71 -15.71
CA ALA A 414 27.75 -6.77 -15.46
C ALA A 414 27.32 -7.73 -14.35
N ARG A 415 26.82 -7.22 -13.21
CA ARG A 415 26.43 -8.06 -12.07
C ARG A 415 25.14 -8.82 -12.35
N VAL A 416 24.13 -8.15 -12.90
CA VAL A 416 22.84 -8.78 -13.23
C VAL A 416 23.04 -9.88 -14.27
N THR A 417 23.76 -9.60 -15.37
CA THR A 417 24.01 -10.63 -16.39
C THR A 417 24.90 -11.75 -15.87
N SER A 418 25.94 -11.48 -15.08
CA SER A 418 26.77 -12.54 -14.49
C SER A 418 25.97 -13.47 -13.58
N THR A 419 25.04 -12.94 -12.77
CA THR A 419 24.20 -13.76 -11.90
C THR A 419 23.20 -14.59 -12.71
N LEU A 420 22.58 -13.98 -13.74
CA LEU A 420 21.63 -14.69 -14.61
C LEU A 420 22.34 -15.72 -15.47
N ASP A 421 23.48 -15.40 -16.10
CA ASP A 421 24.26 -16.32 -16.92
C ASP A 421 24.67 -17.56 -16.10
N ALA A 422 25.23 -17.37 -14.90
CA ALA A 422 25.66 -18.45 -14.03
C ALA A 422 24.51 -19.40 -13.60
N ALA A 423 23.31 -18.85 -13.43
CA ALA A 423 22.15 -19.62 -12.97
C ALA A 423 21.33 -20.22 -14.13
N LEU A 424 21.37 -19.57 -15.31
CA LEU A 424 20.55 -19.93 -16.47
C LEU A 424 21.39 -20.48 -17.64
N GLU A 425 22.71 -20.71 -17.45
CA GLU A 425 23.51 -21.43 -18.43
C GLU A 425 23.00 -22.87 -18.57
N GLU A 426 23.01 -23.36 -19.80
CA GLU A 426 22.75 -24.75 -20.13
C GLU A 426 23.71 -25.62 -19.32
N THR A 427 23.20 -26.48 -18.45
CA THR A 427 23.97 -27.57 -17.88
C THR A 427 24.32 -28.50 -19.05
N ARG A 428 25.42 -28.20 -19.74
CA ARG A 428 26.03 -29.12 -20.70
C ARG A 428 26.63 -30.28 -19.92
N GLU A 429 25.82 -31.10 -19.35
CA GLU A 429 26.22 -32.43 -18.94
C GLU A 429 25.99 -33.37 -20.14
N GLY A 430 27.12 -33.94 -20.57
CA GLY A 430 27.25 -34.82 -21.69
C GLY A 430 26.62 -36.19 -21.52
#